data_5fa00df33c0d309c1930406b67a48a1c
#
_entry.id   5fa00df33c0d309c1930406b67a48a1c
#
_cell.length_a   1.000
_cell.length_b   1.000
_cell.length_c   1.000
_cell.angle_alpha   90.00
_cell.angle_beta   90.00
_cell.angle_gamma   90.00
#
_symmetry.space_group_name_H-M   'P 1'
#
loop_
_entity.id
_entity.type
_entity.pdbx_description
1 polymer ?
#
loop_
_entity_poly.entity_id
_entity_poly.type
_entity_poly.pdbx_seq_one_letter_code
_entity_poly.pdbx_strand_id
1 'polypeptide(L)'
;VKGACQQLRAEQLPAAWALVEASASVRCTTPVRDIGSLLEECKSLPEFRRPQALAYPVAGMLALMVLATLCEVMRGQRDLAAFARKLSQPQLRAFGFRCDPHTGRVRCPGESVFQRVLGGLPENQVEAVLLRWLEKILGPVADTLIAIDGKTLRHARGTELVSAIGGQTGRWLG
;
A
#
# COMPACT_ATOMS: atom_id res chain seq x y z
N VAL A 1 -20.33 -2.96 -27.81
CA VAL A 1 -19.42 -4.03 -27.39
C VAL A 1 -19.13 -3.78 -25.93
N LYS A 2 -19.79 -4.55 -25.03
CA LYS A 2 -19.55 -4.51 -23.60
C LYS A 2 -18.21 -5.19 -23.34
N GLY A 3 -17.14 -4.42 -23.23
CA GLY A 3 -15.85 -4.91 -22.81
C GLY A 3 -15.96 -5.37 -21.36
N ALA A 4 -15.93 -6.68 -21.14
CA ALA A 4 -15.91 -7.25 -19.80
C ALA A 4 -14.67 -6.71 -19.07
N CYS A 5 -14.90 -6.03 -17.98
CA CYS A 5 -13.86 -5.62 -17.05
C CYS A 5 -13.33 -6.89 -16.37
N GLN A 6 -12.29 -7.50 -16.95
CA GLN A 6 -11.64 -8.66 -16.35
C GLN A 6 -10.82 -8.19 -15.15
N GLN A 7 -11.16 -8.68 -13.95
CA GLN A 7 -10.23 -8.67 -12.83
C GLN A 7 -9.00 -9.50 -13.23
N LEU A 8 -7.81 -8.90 -13.09
CA LEU A 8 -6.57 -9.64 -13.32
C LEU A 8 -6.51 -10.82 -12.33
N ARG A 9 -6.25 -12.02 -12.85
CA ARG A 9 -6.01 -13.20 -12.02
C ARG A 9 -4.66 -13.04 -11.31
N ALA A 10 -4.48 -13.71 -10.18
CA ALA A 10 -3.25 -13.69 -9.41
C ALA A 10 -1.99 -13.97 -10.26
N GLU A 11 -2.13 -14.81 -11.28
CA GLU A 11 -1.08 -15.17 -12.22
C GLU A 11 -0.63 -14.01 -13.15
N GLN A 12 -1.49 -12.99 -13.33
CA GLN A 12 -1.22 -11.82 -14.18
C GLN A 12 -0.63 -10.64 -13.39
N LEU A 13 -0.65 -10.72 -12.07
CA LEU A 13 -0.11 -9.69 -11.18
C LEU A 13 1.39 -9.43 -11.42
N PRO A 14 2.28 -10.44 -11.57
CA PRO A 14 3.69 -10.19 -11.82
C PRO A 14 3.98 -9.40 -13.09
N ALA A 15 3.22 -9.67 -14.17
CA ALA A 15 3.36 -8.93 -15.43
C ALA A 15 2.85 -7.49 -15.34
N ALA A 16 1.76 -7.26 -14.58
CA ALA A 16 1.24 -5.92 -14.34
C ALA A 16 2.22 -5.07 -13.49
N TRP A 17 2.91 -5.70 -12.56
CA TRP A 17 3.91 -5.05 -11.71
C TRP A 17 5.23 -4.76 -12.45
N ALA A 18 5.65 -5.61 -13.38
CA ALA A 18 6.79 -5.33 -14.25
C ALA A 18 6.60 -4.04 -15.09
N LEU A 19 5.34 -3.69 -15.42
CA LEU A 19 5.02 -2.44 -16.10
C LEU A 19 5.16 -1.21 -15.19
N VAL A 20 5.13 -1.38 -13.85
CA VAL A 20 5.42 -0.29 -12.89
C VAL A 20 6.89 0.10 -12.99
N GLU A 21 7.79 -0.87 -13.08
CA GLU A 21 9.23 -0.64 -13.23
C GLU A 21 9.56 0.15 -14.50
N ALA A 22 8.85 -0.14 -15.60
CA ALA A 22 9.10 0.51 -16.89
C ALA A 22 8.56 1.95 -16.99
N SER A 23 7.55 2.31 -16.19
CA SER A 23 6.90 3.63 -16.27
C SER A 23 7.37 4.63 -15.22
N ALA A 24 8.07 4.16 -14.18
CA ALA A 24 8.57 5.01 -13.12
C ALA A 24 10.01 5.42 -13.40
N SER A 25 10.24 6.66 -13.80
CA SER A 25 11.56 7.29 -13.67
C SER A 25 11.95 7.53 -12.20
N VAL A 26 11.34 6.80 -11.29
CA VAL A 26 11.53 6.84 -9.85
C VAL A 26 12.45 5.69 -9.46
N ARG A 27 13.56 5.99 -8.83
CA ARG A 27 14.49 5.00 -8.27
C ARG A 27 13.81 4.25 -7.12
N CYS A 28 12.97 3.27 -7.44
CA CYS A 28 12.46 2.33 -6.46
C CYS A 28 13.50 1.21 -6.32
N THR A 29 14.19 1.18 -5.21
CA THR A 29 15.22 0.16 -4.90
C THR A 29 14.63 -1.16 -4.41
N THR A 30 13.33 -1.18 -4.11
CA THR A 30 12.63 -2.38 -3.62
C THR A 30 12.03 -3.15 -4.79
N PRO A 31 12.28 -4.47 -4.90
CA PRO A 31 11.72 -5.27 -5.98
C PRO A 31 10.18 -5.26 -5.89
N VAL A 32 9.54 -4.73 -6.93
CA VAL A 32 8.07 -4.62 -7.06
C VAL A 32 7.38 -5.99 -7.02
N ARG A 33 8.13 -7.08 -7.15
CA ARG A 33 7.65 -8.46 -6.99
C ARG A 33 6.91 -8.70 -5.67
N ASP A 34 7.27 -7.94 -4.64
CA ASP A 34 6.75 -8.15 -3.28
C ASP A 34 5.43 -7.41 -3.01
N ILE A 35 5.03 -6.48 -3.88
CA ILE A 35 3.76 -5.74 -3.70
C ILE A 35 2.54 -6.68 -3.86
N GLY A 36 2.61 -7.69 -4.72
CA GLY A 36 1.56 -8.71 -4.81
C GLY A 36 1.37 -9.47 -3.50
N SER A 37 2.47 -9.82 -2.83
CA SER A 37 2.43 -10.46 -1.52
C SER A 37 1.91 -9.52 -0.42
N LEU A 38 2.25 -8.22 -0.47
CA LEU A 38 1.67 -7.22 0.41
C LEU A 38 0.16 -7.10 0.24
N LEU A 39 -0.32 -7.08 -1.00
CA LEU A 39 -1.75 -7.01 -1.28
C LEU A 39 -2.50 -8.20 -0.67
N GLU A 40 -1.93 -9.42 -0.74
CA GLU A 40 -2.51 -10.61 -0.10
C GLU A 40 -2.56 -10.46 1.42
N GLU A 41 -1.50 -10.00 2.06
CA GLU A 41 -1.49 -9.73 3.51
C GLU A 41 -2.54 -8.67 3.89
N CYS A 42 -2.67 -7.62 3.09
CA CYS A 42 -3.65 -6.56 3.32
C CYS A 42 -5.10 -7.02 3.23
N LYS A 43 -5.40 -8.16 2.58
CA LYS A 43 -6.76 -8.72 2.52
C LYS A 43 -7.29 -9.17 3.89
N SER A 44 -6.40 -9.35 4.87
CA SER A 44 -6.80 -9.62 6.25
C SER A 44 -7.39 -8.42 6.97
N LEU A 45 -7.23 -7.20 6.44
CA LEU A 45 -7.80 -6.00 7.02
C LEU A 45 -9.31 -5.94 6.79
N PRO A 46 -10.10 -5.53 7.81
CA PRO A 46 -11.53 -5.39 7.65
C PRO A 46 -11.89 -4.23 6.72
N GLU A 47 -12.88 -4.45 5.88
CA GLU A 47 -13.47 -3.37 5.11
C GLU A 47 -14.52 -2.65 5.98
N PHE A 48 -14.14 -1.51 6.52
CA PHE A 48 -14.97 -0.72 7.44
C PHE A 48 -15.95 0.24 6.74
N ARG A 49 -15.85 0.37 5.43
CA ARG A 49 -16.69 1.26 4.64
C ARG A 49 -17.92 0.56 4.12
N ARG A 50 -18.97 1.33 3.80
CA ARG A 50 -20.22 0.81 3.23
C ARG A 50 -19.98 0.16 1.86
N PRO A 51 -20.77 -0.87 1.48
CA PRO A 51 -20.63 -1.59 0.20
C PRO A 51 -20.61 -0.68 -1.03
N GLN A 52 -21.32 0.43 -0.99
CA GLN A 52 -21.36 1.40 -2.10
C GLN A 52 -20.03 2.16 -2.30
N ALA A 53 -19.17 2.18 -1.28
CA ALA A 53 -17.88 2.88 -1.31
C ALA A 53 -16.72 1.99 -1.80
N LEU A 54 -16.99 0.75 -2.22
CA LEU A 54 -15.97 -0.28 -2.52
C LEU A 54 -15.37 -0.20 -3.92
N ALA A 55 -15.36 0.97 -4.57
CA ALA A 55 -14.60 1.17 -5.80
C ALA A 55 -13.09 0.93 -5.58
N TYR A 56 -12.61 1.15 -4.37
CA TYR A 56 -11.21 1.04 -3.95
C TYR A 56 -11.12 0.22 -2.66
N PRO A 57 -10.94 -1.10 -2.70
CA PRO A 57 -10.79 -1.94 -1.49
C PRO A 57 -9.69 -1.44 -0.56
N VAL A 58 -9.89 -1.56 0.77
CA VAL A 58 -8.90 -1.12 1.78
C VAL A 58 -7.54 -1.75 1.52
N ALA A 59 -7.50 -3.04 1.21
CA ALA A 59 -6.27 -3.77 0.89
C ALA A 59 -5.49 -3.10 -0.26
N GLY A 60 -6.17 -2.80 -1.37
CA GLY A 60 -5.56 -2.14 -2.52
C GLY A 60 -5.11 -0.70 -2.22
N MET A 61 -5.88 0.03 -1.41
CA MET A 61 -5.51 1.37 -0.98
C MET A 61 -4.26 1.37 -0.11
N LEU A 62 -4.16 0.44 0.87
CA LEU A 62 -2.98 0.32 1.72
C LEU A 62 -1.74 -0.09 0.89
N ALA A 63 -1.87 -1.10 0.03
CA ALA A 63 -0.76 -1.52 -0.83
C ALA A 63 -0.28 -0.38 -1.75
N LEU A 64 -1.20 0.43 -2.29
CA LEU A 64 -0.85 1.62 -3.08
C LEU A 64 -0.12 2.67 -2.25
N MET A 65 -0.55 2.92 -1.01
CA MET A 65 0.11 3.87 -0.11
C MET A 65 1.52 3.40 0.25
N VAL A 66 1.71 2.13 0.57
CA VAL A 66 3.03 1.55 0.83
C VAL A 66 3.93 1.67 -0.40
N LEU A 67 3.42 1.34 -1.60
CA LEU A 67 4.19 1.51 -2.84
C LEU A 67 4.62 2.97 -3.05
N ALA A 68 3.71 3.93 -2.85
CA ALA A 68 4.03 5.35 -2.98
C ALA A 68 5.10 5.80 -1.96
N THR A 69 5.07 5.24 -0.75
CA THR A 69 6.08 5.48 0.29
C THR A 69 7.44 4.91 -0.12
N LEU A 70 7.48 3.67 -0.60
CA LEU A 70 8.71 3.03 -1.09
C LEU A 70 9.32 3.74 -2.30
N CYS A 71 8.47 4.41 -3.10
CA CYS A 71 8.92 5.27 -4.21
C CYS A 71 9.31 6.69 -3.77
N GLU A 72 9.37 6.96 -2.46
CA GLU A 72 9.70 8.27 -1.87
C GLU A 72 8.84 9.45 -2.37
N VAL A 73 7.63 9.17 -2.85
CA VAL A 73 6.74 10.18 -3.43
C VAL A 73 5.79 10.78 -2.38
N MET A 74 5.65 10.13 -1.22
CA MET A 74 4.62 10.45 -0.25
C MET A 74 5.04 11.53 0.74
N ARG A 75 4.44 12.72 0.62
CA ARG A 75 4.47 13.78 1.65
C ARG A 75 3.08 14.08 2.23
N GLY A 76 2.01 13.56 1.59
CA GLY A 76 0.63 13.74 2.02
C GLY A 76 -0.39 13.14 1.06
N GLN A 77 -1.69 13.27 1.37
CA GLN A 77 -2.78 12.68 0.59
C GLN A 77 -2.84 13.21 -0.85
N ARG A 78 -2.43 14.48 -1.07
CA ARG A 78 -2.34 15.08 -2.41
C ARG A 78 -1.32 14.35 -3.29
N ASP A 79 -0.17 14.01 -2.71
CA ASP A 79 0.90 13.30 -3.43
C ASP A 79 0.47 11.87 -3.75
N LEU A 80 -0.24 11.19 -2.84
CA LEU A 80 -0.84 9.88 -3.08
C LEU A 80 -1.82 9.92 -4.27
N ALA A 81 -2.69 10.93 -4.31
CA ALA A 81 -3.61 11.11 -5.44
C ALA A 81 -2.87 11.43 -6.75
N ALA A 82 -1.79 12.20 -6.69
CA ALA A 82 -0.95 12.50 -7.83
C ALA A 82 -0.20 11.26 -8.32
N PHE A 83 0.32 10.43 -7.41
CA PHE A 83 0.95 9.15 -7.72
C PHE A 83 -0.04 8.19 -8.39
N ALA A 84 -1.24 8.02 -7.82
CA ALA A 84 -2.28 7.17 -8.39
C ALA A 84 -2.64 7.56 -9.85
N ARG A 85 -2.65 8.86 -10.18
CA ARG A 85 -2.91 9.34 -11.55
C ARG A 85 -1.81 8.99 -12.55
N LYS A 86 -0.58 8.71 -12.09
CA LYS A 86 0.53 8.29 -12.95
C LYS A 86 0.48 6.80 -13.29
N LEU A 87 -0.30 6.01 -12.54
CA LEU A 87 -0.44 4.58 -12.76
C LEU A 87 -1.30 4.29 -14.00
N SER A 88 -0.90 3.28 -14.74
CA SER A 88 -1.65 2.77 -15.89
C SER A 88 -2.92 2.02 -15.44
N GLN A 89 -3.85 1.82 -16.37
CA GLN A 89 -5.09 1.06 -16.09
C GLN A 89 -4.83 -0.38 -15.62
N PRO A 90 -3.88 -1.16 -16.19
CA PRO A 90 -3.51 -2.46 -15.65
C PRO A 90 -3.00 -2.40 -14.22
N GLN A 91 -2.16 -1.41 -13.90
CA GLN A 91 -1.63 -1.21 -12.55
C GLN A 91 -2.75 -0.92 -11.53
N LEU A 92 -3.67 0.00 -11.86
CA LEU A 92 -4.82 0.30 -11.00
C LEU A 92 -5.70 -0.93 -10.77
N ARG A 93 -5.91 -1.77 -11.80
CA ARG A 93 -6.64 -3.04 -11.66
C ARG A 93 -5.91 -4.05 -10.76
N ALA A 94 -4.59 -4.08 -10.81
CA ALA A 94 -3.77 -4.96 -9.98
C ALA A 94 -3.97 -4.70 -8.48
N PHE A 95 -4.30 -3.47 -8.06
CA PHE A 95 -4.71 -3.16 -6.69
C PHE A 95 -6.15 -3.61 -6.35
N GLY A 96 -6.86 -4.26 -7.27
CA GLY A 96 -8.25 -4.67 -7.08
C GLY A 96 -9.27 -3.54 -7.21
N PHE A 97 -8.87 -2.40 -7.77
CA PHE A 97 -9.79 -1.28 -7.97
C PHE A 97 -10.82 -1.61 -9.04
N ARG A 98 -12.07 -1.28 -8.76
CA ARG A 98 -13.19 -1.60 -9.65
C ARG A 98 -13.23 -0.69 -10.86
N CYS A 99 -13.55 -1.28 -12.01
CA CYS A 99 -13.84 -0.54 -13.22
C CYS A 99 -15.22 0.11 -13.14
N ASP A 100 -15.31 1.29 -13.70
CA ASP A 100 -16.58 1.92 -14.00
C ASP A 100 -17.30 1.08 -15.08
N PRO A 101 -18.55 0.64 -14.84
CA PRO A 101 -19.26 -0.25 -15.76
C PRO A 101 -19.57 0.40 -17.12
N HIS A 102 -19.65 1.74 -17.17
CA HIS A 102 -19.98 2.48 -18.39
C HIS A 102 -18.74 2.72 -19.27
N THR A 103 -17.60 3.02 -18.62
CA THR A 103 -16.36 3.35 -19.35
C THR A 103 -15.38 2.20 -19.45
N GLY A 104 -15.55 1.12 -18.64
CA GLY A 104 -14.62 0.01 -18.53
C GLY A 104 -13.26 0.40 -17.93
N ARG A 105 -13.14 1.62 -17.40
CA ARG A 105 -11.89 2.17 -16.85
C ARG A 105 -11.96 2.27 -15.33
N VAL A 106 -10.83 2.07 -14.68
CA VAL A 106 -10.67 2.37 -13.26
C VAL A 106 -10.49 3.88 -13.11
N ARG A 107 -11.30 4.50 -12.25
CA ARG A 107 -11.07 5.88 -11.82
C ARG A 107 -9.93 5.90 -10.82
N CYS A 108 -9.07 6.92 -10.87
CA CYS A 108 -8.03 7.10 -9.86
C CYS A 108 -8.65 7.56 -8.53
N PRO A 109 -8.22 7.03 -7.38
CA PRO A 109 -8.62 7.54 -6.09
C PRO A 109 -8.17 8.99 -5.91
N GLY A 110 -9.09 9.83 -5.45
CA GLY A 110 -8.79 11.24 -5.13
C GLY A 110 -8.31 11.41 -3.69
N GLU A 111 -7.85 12.62 -3.36
CA GLU A 111 -7.33 13.00 -2.04
C GLU A 111 -8.30 12.65 -0.89
N SER A 112 -9.59 12.97 -1.04
CA SER A 112 -10.62 12.67 -0.02
C SER A 112 -10.85 11.17 0.21
N VAL A 113 -10.53 10.32 -0.76
CA VAL A 113 -10.59 8.86 -0.61
C VAL A 113 -9.44 8.40 0.28
N PHE A 114 -8.22 8.87 0.03
CA PHE A 114 -7.06 8.58 0.87
C PHE A 114 -7.26 9.06 2.30
N GLN A 115 -7.77 10.27 2.48
CA GLN A 115 -8.05 10.82 3.80
C GLN A 115 -9.04 9.94 4.59
N ARG A 116 -10.14 9.51 3.96
CA ARG A 116 -11.13 8.63 4.61
C ARG A 116 -10.58 7.26 4.92
N VAL A 117 -9.75 6.69 4.04
CA VAL A 117 -9.13 5.39 4.29
C VAL A 117 -8.15 5.49 5.45
N LEU A 118 -7.24 6.47 5.42
CA LEU A 118 -6.26 6.67 6.50
C LEU A 118 -6.93 6.92 7.86
N GLY A 119 -8.01 7.72 7.90
CA GLY A 119 -8.72 8.00 9.15
C GLY A 119 -9.54 6.84 9.70
N GLY A 120 -9.75 5.77 8.93
CA GLY A 120 -10.51 4.59 9.37
C GLY A 120 -9.67 3.32 9.51
N LEU A 121 -8.39 3.35 9.13
CA LEU A 121 -7.51 2.20 9.26
C LEU A 121 -7.19 1.95 10.75
N PRO A 122 -7.38 0.71 11.24
CA PRO A 122 -6.98 0.34 12.60
C PRO A 122 -5.45 0.19 12.66
N GLU A 123 -4.77 1.11 13.35
CA GLU A 123 -3.32 1.24 13.38
C GLU A 123 -2.62 -0.07 13.74
N ASN A 124 -3.07 -0.74 14.81
CA ASN A 124 -2.50 -2.00 15.28
C ASN A 124 -2.62 -3.15 14.24
N GLN A 125 -3.70 -3.15 13.46
CA GLN A 125 -3.87 -4.17 12.41
C GLN A 125 -3.02 -3.88 11.19
N VAL A 126 -2.86 -2.60 10.82
CA VAL A 126 -1.96 -2.17 9.75
C VAL A 126 -0.52 -2.55 10.10
N GLU A 127 -0.08 -2.23 11.31
CA GLU A 127 1.24 -2.61 11.81
C GLU A 127 1.45 -4.12 11.73
N ALA A 128 0.52 -4.92 12.25
CA ALA A 128 0.61 -6.36 12.20
C ALA A 128 0.68 -6.93 10.77
N VAL A 129 -0.04 -6.33 9.82
CA VAL A 129 0.03 -6.70 8.39
C VAL A 129 1.41 -6.40 7.81
N LEU A 130 1.94 -5.20 8.08
CA LEU A 130 3.24 -4.79 7.57
C LEU A 130 4.38 -5.63 8.15
N LEU A 131 4.33 -5.93 9.46
CA LEU A 131 5.32 -6.79 10.10
C LEU A 131 5.31 -8.20 9.53
N ARG A 132 4.15 -8.84 9.35
CA ARG A 132 4.04 -10.15 8.72
C ARG A 132 4.58 -10.14 7.29
N TRP A 133 4.26 -9.10 6.53
CA TRP A 133 4.79 -8.97 5.17
C TRP A 133 6.31 -8.82 5.15
N LEU A 134 6.88 -7.97 6.02
CA LEU A 134 8.32 -7.80 6.14
C LEU A 134 9.02 -9.09 6.58
N GLU A 135 8.43 -9.85 7.51
CA GLU A 135 8.97 -11.14 7.93
C GLU A 135 8.98 -12.14 6.77
N LYS A 136 7.93 -12.15 5.95
CA LYS A 136 7.81 -13.03 4.79
C LYS A 136 8.87 -12.77 3.72
N ILE A 137 9.20 -11.50 3.46
CA ILE A 137 10.16 -11.12 2.41
C ILE A 137 11.61 -11.07 2.91
N LEU A 138 11.86 -10.75 4.17
CA LEU A 138 13.17 -10.57 4.76
C LEU A 138 13.61 -11.76 5.63
N GLY A 139 12.71 -12.70 5.90
CA GLY A 139 12.94 -13.80 6.83
C GLY A 139 12.86 -13.38 8.30
N PRO A 140 13.20 -14.28 9.24
CA PRO A 140 13.19 -13.97 10.67
C PRO A 140 14.24 -12.92 11.02
N VAL A 141 13.99 -12.20 12.11
CA VAL A 141 14.95 -11.21 12.64
C VAL A 141 16.13 -11.95 13.27
N ALA A 142 17.32 -11.68 12.75
CA ALA A 142 18.59 -12.24 13.28
C ALA A 142 19.44 -11.20 14.03
N ASP A 143 18.90 -9.99 14.22
CA ASP A 143 19.63 -8.91 14.90
C ASP A 143 19.84 -9.23 16.39
N THR A 144 21.07 -9.07 16.85
CA THR A 144 21.45 -9.20 18.26
C THR A 144 21.37 -7.87 19.04
N LEU A 145 21.32 -6.76 18.30
CA LEU A 145 21.16 -5.40 18.83
C LEU A 145 19.87 -4.80 18.31
N ILE A 146 19.08 -4.24 19.22
CA ILE A 146 17.84 -3.51 18.88
C ILE A 146 17.97 -2.08 19.37
N ALA A 147 17.85 -1.12 18.46
CA ALA A 147 17.74 0.29 18.80
C ALA A 147 16.27 0.67 18.95
N ILE A 148 15.94 1.36 20.04
CA ILE A 148 14.60 1.83 20.33
C ILE A 148 14.62 3.37 20.27
N ASP A 149 13.73 3.96 19.46
CA ASP A 149 13.51 5.42 19.39
C ASP A 149 12.08 5.75 19.77
N GLY A 150 11.89 6.76 20.59
CA GLY A 150 10.58 7.26 21.00
C GLY A 150 10.41 8.73 20.58
N LYS A 151 9.29 9.04 19.91
CA LYS A 151 8.94 10.41 19.51
C LYS A 151 7.55 10.78 19.97
N THR A 152 7.43 11.92 20.67
CA THR A 152 6.13 12.53 20.94
C THR A 152 5.63 13.29 19.70
N LEU A 153 4.47 12.93 19.21
CA LEU A 153 3.87 13.61 18.06
C LEU A 153 3.26 14.96 18.48
N ARG A 154 3.82 16.06 17.99
CA ARG A 154 3.46 17.44 18.37
C ARG A 154 1.98 17.79 18.19
N HIS A 155 1.28 17.11 17.28
CA HIS A 155 -0.12 17.41 16.92
C HIS A 155 -1.12 16.29 17.28
N ALA A 156 -0.70 15.25 17.99
CA ALA A 156 -1.50 14.07 18.30
C ALA A 156 -1.80 13.92 19.79
N ARG A 157 -2.04 15.00 20.52
CA ARG A 157 -2.50 15.03 21.93
C ARG A 157 -1.77 14.04 22.86
N GLY A 158 -0.43 14.06 22.84
CA GLY A 158 0.35 13.21 23.73
C GLY A 158 0.52 11.77 23.25
N THR A 159 0.21 11.48 22.00
CA THR A 159 0.53 10.17 21.41
C THR A 159 2.05 10.05 21.25
N GLU A 160 2.60 9.02 21.86
CA GLU A 160 4.01 8.64 21.72
C GLU A 160 4.12 7.56 20.64
N LEU A 161 5.05 7.76 19.73
CA LEU A 161 5.44 6.76 18.75
C LEU A 161 6.75 6.13 19.25
N VAL A 162 6.72 4.83 19.49
CA VAL A 162 7.90 4.05 19.81
C VAL A 162 8.23 3.19 18.61
N SER A 163 9.47 3.22 18.16
CA SER A 163 9.94 2.41 17.05
C SER A 163 11.12 1.57 17.48
N ALA A 164 11.13 0.30 17.09
CA ALA A 164 12.24 -0.62 17.27
C ALA A 164 12.89 -0.94 15.92
N ILE A 165 14.21 -0.85 15.86
CA ILE A 165 14.99 -1.08 14.63
C ILE A 165 16.12 -2.05 14.93
N GLY A 166 16.29 -3.07 14.11
CA GLY A 166 17.44 -3.98 14.15
C GLY A 166 18.74 -3.23 13.86
N GLY A 167 19.69 -3.26 14.80
CA GLY A 167 20.90 -2.45 14.73
C GLY A 167 21.89 -2.90 13.64
N GLN A 168 21.81 -4.14 13.19
CA GLN A 168 22.67 -4.70 12.14
C GLN A 168 22.02 -4.60 10.76
N THR A 169 20.74 -4.89 10.67
CA THR A 169 20.00 -4.91 9.39
C THR A 169 19.32 -3.60 9.06
N GLY A 170 19.10 -2.70 10.04
CA GLY A 170 18.27 -1.52 9.90
C GLY A 170 16.76 -1.84 9.75
N ARG A 171 16.38 -3.08 10.02
CA ARG A 171 15.00 -3.56 9.85
C ARG A 171 14.09 -2.96 10.92
N TRP A 172 12.97 -2.41 10.51
CA TRP A 172 11.90 -2.00 11.43
C TRP A 172 11.20 -3.22 12.03
N LEU A 173 10.99 -3.20 13.34
CA LEU A 173 10.49 -4.32 14.14
C LEU A 173 9.15 -4.00 14.85
N GLY A 174 8.71 -2.73 14.81
CA GLY A 174 7.48 -2.25 15.44
C GLY A 174 7.65 -0.86 16.04
#